data_b15fded817acb8081843db82d4f3aba6
#
_entry.id   b15fded817acb8081843db82d4f3aba6
#
_cell.length_a   1.000
_cell.length_b   1.000
_cell.length_c   1.000
_cell.angle_alpha   90.00
_cell.angle_beta   90.00
_cell.angle_gamma   90.00
#
_symmetry.space_group_name_H-M   'P 1'
#
loop_
_entity.id
_entity.type
_entity.pdbx_description
1 polymer ?
#
loop_
_entity_poly.entity_id
_entity_poly.type
_entity_poly.pdbx_seq_one_letter_code
_entity_poly.pdbx_strand_id
1 'polypeptide(L)'
;MSIEPDPERSVPGSTPSTVTETSTAVRPGTTAQLNGSTTLQAVGLTLSFGTRAVLSNITLDVQEGVVTALLGPTGSGKTTLLRTFNRMNDKVTGYRHAGDVLLDGRSIWHPGVELMSLRRKVGMLFQRPNPFPMSIMDNVVSGVRAHRMASRHGLKAIAQQRLTEVGLWDAVGDRLKDSPFRLSGGQQQLLCLARALAIEPQVLLLDEPTSSLDPVATESIEALIRTLVPQLTVVIVTHNLAQARRVSDRTVFLNQGRLVEHGDTQQVFEHPAEEETAHYVGGRFG
;
A
#
# COMPACT_ATOMS: atom_id res chain seq x y z
N MET A 1 70.09 -25.26 -39.95
CA MET A 1 71.15 -24.82 -39.05
C MET A 1 70.41 -24.59 -37.70
N SER A 2 70.49 -25.65 -36.91
CA SER A 2 69.82 -25.81 -35.61
C SER A 2 70.62 -25.06 -34.55
N ILE A 3 69.94 -24.38 -33.61
CA ILE A 3 70.47 -24.13 -32.28
C ILE A 3 69.33 -24.26 -31.31
N GLU A 4 69.44 -25.25 -30.45
CA GLU A 4 68.64 -25.59 -29.31
C GLU A 4 68.84 -24.64 -28.10
N PRO A 5 68.01 -24.72 -27.07
CA PRO A 5 67.81 -23.72 -26.03
C PRO A 5 68.71 -23.94 -24.81
N ASP A 6 68.89 -22.92 -23.99
CA ASP A 6 69.52 -23.00 -22.68
C ASP A 6 68.52 -22.65 -21.56
N PRO A 7 68.53 -23.37 -20.42
CA PRO A 7 67.50 -23.27 -19.38
C PRO A 7 67.91 -22.42 -18.18
N GLU A 8 66.97 -22.14 -17.32
CA GLU A 8 67.05 -21.71 -15.90
C GLU A 8 67.40 -20.24 -15.57
N ARG A 9 66.33 -19.51 -15.25
CA ARG A 9 66.34 -18.58 -14.08
C ARG A 9 65.00 -18.65 -13.36
N SER A 10 65.03 -19.27 -12.21
CA SER A 10 64.00 -19.22 -11.19
C SER A 10 63.93 -17.81 -10.57
N VAL A 11 62.75 -17.25 -10.49
CA VAL A 11 62.42 -16.04 -9.68
C VAL A 11 61.33 -16.42 -8.66
N PRO A 12 61.47 -16.04 -7.40
CA PRO A 12 60.66 -16.55 -6.30
C PRO A 12 59.26 -15.92 -6.26
N GLY A 13 58.34 -16.70 -5.72
CA GLY A 13 56.93 -16.49 -5.67
C GLY A 13 56.45 -15.19 -5.02
N SER A 14 55.44 -14.63 -5.61
CA SER A 14 54.53 -13.64 -4.99
C SER A 14 53.25 -14.38 -4.65
N THR A 15 52.96 -14.50 -3.36
CA THR A 15 51.74 -14.98 -2.77
C THR A 15 50.57 -14.08 -3.18
N PRO A 16 49.41 -14.63 -3.56
CA PRO A 16 48.23 -13.84 -3.78
C PRO A 16 47.65 -13.39 -2.44
N SER A 17 47.48 -12.08 -2.27
CA SER A 17 46.76 -11.47 -1.16
C SER A 17 45.28 -11.84 -1.25
N THR A 18 44.81 -12.58 -0.27
CA THR A 18 43.41 -12.90 -0.06
C THR A 18 42.66 -11.62 0.32
N VAL A 19 41.87 -11.06 -0.59
CA VAL A 19 40.91 -10.01 -0.29
C VAL A 19 39.76 -10.65 0.46
N THR A 20 39.69 -10.38 1.75
CA THR A 20 38.58 -10.79 2.61
C THR A 20 37.40 -9.89 2.28
N GLU A 21 36.45 -10.38 1.50
CA GLU A 21 35.13 -9.75 1.36
C GLU A 21 34.41 -9.81 2.70
N THR A 22 34.30 -8.68 3.36
CA THR A 22 33.49 -8.51 4.55
C THR A 22 32.03 -8.42 4.10
N SER A 23 31.35 -9.56 4.01
CA SER A 23 29.92 -9.66 3.87
C SER A 23 29.28 -9.10 5.14
N THR A 24 28.79 -7.88 5.09
CA THR A 24 27.95 -7.32 6.16
C THR A 24 26.57 -7.97 6.06
N ALA A 25 26.40 -9.10 6.70
CA ALA A 25 25.11 -9.72 6.89
C ALA A 25 24.24 -8.78 7.74
N VAL A 26 23.23 -8.20 7.12
CA VAL A 26 22.15 -7.49 7.80
C VAL A 26 21.47 -8.48 8.74
N ARG A 27 21.62 -8.28 10.05
CA ARG A 27 20.90 -9.05 11.04
C ARG A 27 19.40 -8.78 10.88
N PRO A 28 18.53 -9.79 10.73
CA PRO A 28 17.10 -9.58 10.80
C PRO A 28 16.77 -9.07 12.20
N GLY A 29 16.18 -7.87 12.27
CA GLY A 29 15.65 -7.31 13.50
C GLY A 29 14.67 -8.30 14.14
N THR A 30 14.73 -8.40 15.45
CA THR A 30 13.95 -9.31 16.28
C THR A 30 12.46 -9.19 15.95
N THR A 31 11.92 -10.19 15.30
CA THR A 31 10.50 -10.30 14.97
C THR A 31 9.76 -10.60 16.27
N ALA A 32 9.16 -9.58 16.88
CA ALA A 32 8.12 -9.81 17.85
C ALA A 32 6.95 -10.46 17.11
N GLN A 33 6.78 -11.77 17.29
CA GLN A 33 5.64 -12.52 16.77
C GLN A 33 4.37 -12.03 17.45
N LEU A 34 3.65 -11.09 16.84
CA LEU A 34 2.24 -10.89 17.11
C LEU A 34 1.49 -11.97 16.32
N ASN A 35 0.72 -12.81 17.02
CA ASN A 35 -0.07 -13.92 16.47
C ASN A 35 -1.30 -13.41 15.70
N GLY A 36 -1.09 -12.68 14.62
CA GLY A 36 -2.14 -12.28 13.69
C GLY A 36 -1.97 -13.02 12.36
N SER A 37 -3.07 -13.49 11.76
CA SER A 37 -3.01 -14.00 10.40
C SER A 37 -2.58 -12.87 9.44
N THR A 38 -1.82 -13.22 8.41
CA THR A 38 -1.33 -12.27 7.41
C THR A 38 -2.20 -12.37 6.17
N THR A 39 -2.84 -11.26 5.79
CA THR A 39 -3.71 -11.21 4.61
C THR A 39 -2.92 -10.90 3.34
N LEU A 40 -1.94 -9.98 3.45
CA LEU A 40 -1.20 -9.47 2.30
C LEU A 40 0.31 -9.45 2.60
N GLN A 41 1.13 -9.97 1.68
CA GLN A 41 2.58 -10.01 1.86
C GLN A 41 3.29 -9.48 0.62
N ALA A 42 4.37 -8.74 0.81
CA ALA A 42 5.38 -8.50 -0.21
C ALA A 42 6.62 -9.33 0.13
N VAL A 43 7.15 -10.08 -0.84
CA VAL A 43 8.28 -10.99 -0.63
C VAL A 43 9.40 -10.64 -1.61
N GLY A 44 10.46 -10.01 -1.12
CA GLY A 44 11.61 -9.60 -1.92
C GLY A 44 11.24 -8.69 -3.10
N LEU A 45 10.17 -7.88 -2.96
CA LEU A 45 9.58 -7.12 -4.03
C LEU A 45 10.49 -6.00 -4.51
N THR A 46 10.84 -6.04 -5.78
CA THR A 46 11.62 -5.01 -6.48
C THR A 46 10.80 -4.49 -7.66
N LEU A 47 10.73 -3.17 -7.83
CA LEU A 47 9.94 -2.52 -8.87
C LEU A 47 10.73 -1.47 -9.63
N SER A 48 10.50 -1.40 -10.95
CA SER A 48 11.07 -0.36 -11.79
C SER A 48 10.08 0.12 -12.87
N PHE A 49 10.29 1.33 -13.35
CA PHE A 49 9.64 1.88 -14.54
C PHE A 49 10.74 2.29 -15.54
N GLY A 50 10.84 1.55 -16.66
CA GLY A 50 11.98 1.66 -17.58
C GLY A 50 13.29 1.31 -16.86
N THR A 51 14.22 2.27 -16.81
CA THR A 51 15.52 2.12 -16.14
C THR A 51 15.51 2.60 -14.69
N ARG A 52 14.42 3.25 -14.22
CA ARG A 52 14.33 3.81 -12.87
C ARG A 52 13.83 2.75 -11.90
N ALA A 53 14.70 2.31 -10.98
CA ALA A 53 14.27 1.52 -9.81
C ALA A 53 13.48 2.42 -8.85
N VAL A 54 12.36 1.91 -8.33
CA VAL A 54 11.47 2.62 -7.40
C VAL A 54 11.36 1.91 -6.06
N LEU A 55 11.34 0.58 -6.06
CA LEU A 55 11.39 -0.24 -4.85
C LEU A 55 12.48 -1.29 -4.99
N SER A 56 13.18 -1.58 -3.91
CA SER A 56 14.28 -2.53 -3.87
C SER A 56 14.12 -3.50 -2.69
N ASN A 57 13.89 -4.77 -3.01
CA ASN A 57 13.87 -5.88 -2.05
C ASN A 57 12.95 -5.64 -0.83
N ILE A 58 11.71 -5.23 -1.09
CA ILE A 58 10.71 -5.01 -0.02
C ILE A 58 10.16 -6.36 0.44
N THR A 59 10.34 -6.66 1.73
CA THR A 59 9.65 -7.78 2.41
C THR A 59 8.82 -7.19 3.53
N LEU A 60 7.50 -7.41 3.47
CA LEU A 60 6.51 -6.81 4.37
C LEU A 60 5.31 -7.72 4.53
N ASP A 61 4.90 -7.95 5.77
CA ASP A 61 3.65 -8.63 6.12
C ASP A 61 2.62 -7.61 6.59
N VAL A 62 1.45 -7.61 5.95
CA VAL A 62 0.28 -6.83 6.36
C VAL A 62 -0.66 -7.74 7.13
N GLN A 63 -0.83 -7.46 8.40
CA GLN A 63 -1.67 -8.25 9.30
C GLN A 63 -3.16 -8.02 9.03
N GLU A 64 -3.94 -9.06 9.22
CA GLU A 64 -5.40 -9.02 9.06
C GLU A 64 -6.05 -8.15 10.14
N GLY A 65 -7.07 -7.39 9.73
CA GLY A 65 -7.95 -6.67 10.67
C GLY A 65 -7.29 -5.51 11.41
N VAL A 66 -6.17 -4.96 10.90
CA VAL A 66 -5.50 -3.80 11.48
C VAL A 66 -5.26 -2.71 10.42
N VAL A 67 -4.95 -1.52 10.88
CA VAL A 67 -4.53 -0.40 10.03
C VAL A 67 -3.00 -0.36 9.97
N THR A 68 -2.42 -0.52 8.78
CA THR A 68 -0.98 -0.36 8.52
C THR A 68 -0.73 0.96 7.78
N ALA A 69 0.03 1.87 8.37
CA ALA A 69 0.46 3.11 7.73
C ALA A 69 1.78 2.94 6.99
N LEU A 70 1.84 3.42 5.74
CA LEU A 70 3.08 3.56 4.96
C LEU A 70 3.54 5.01 5.05
N LEU A 71 4.68 5.25 5.70
CA LEU A 71 5.29 6.55 5.91
C LEU A 71 6.59 6.70 5.11
N GLY A 72 7.05 7.93 4.95
CA GLY A 72 8.32 8.26 4.32
C GLY A 72 8.25 9.52 3.47
N PRO A 73 9.41 10.05 3.04
CA PRO A 73 9.50 11.24 2.20
C PRO A 73 8.75 11.10 0.87
N THR A 74 8.48 12.23 0.22
CA THR A 74 7.94 12.23 -1.14
C THR A 74 8.93 11.52 -2.08
N GLY A 75 8.40 10.64 -2.93
CA GLY A 75 9.23 9.85 -3.86
C GLY A 75 9.86 8.58 -3.26
N SER A 76 9.61 8.23 -2.00
CA SER A 76 10.15 7.01 -1.38
C SER A 76 9.50 5.70 -1.86
N GLY A 77 8.47 5.76 -2.72
CA GLY A 77 7.85 4.57 -3.31
C GLY A 77 6.54 4.11 -2.66
N LYS A 78 6.01 4.80 -1.63
CA LYS A 78 4.79 4.43 -0.89
C LYS A 78 3.58 4.14 -1.78
N THR A 79 3.19 5.11 -2.60
CA THR A 79 2.06 4.98 -3.54
C THR A 79 2.33 3.87 -4.56
N THR A 80 3.58 3.69 -4.99
CA THR A 80 3.95 2.60 -5.89
C THR A 80 3.77 1.23 -5.22
N LEU A 81 4.24 1.07 -3.97
CA LEU A 81 4.01 -0.15 -3.20
C LEU A 81 2.52 -0.40 -3.01
N LEU A 82 1.77 0.60 -2.55
CA LEU A 82 0.33 0.51 -2.34
C LEU A 82 -0.40 0.03 -3.61
N ARG A 83 -0.12 0.65 -4.76
CA ARG A 83 -0.74 0.32 -6.06
C ARG A 83 -0.32 -1.03 -6.61
N THR A 84 0.77 -1.60 -6.13
CA THR A 84 1.20 -2.94 -6.54
C THR A 84 0.30 -4.01 -5.94
N PHE A 85 -0.19 -3.82 -4.73
CA PHE A 85 -1.04 -4.78 -4.03
C PHE A 85 -2.34 -5.15 -4.78
N ASN A 86 -2.84 -4.28 -5.66
CA ASN A 86 -3.99 -4.55 -6.52
C ASN A 86 -3.67 -4.49 -8.02
N ARG A 87 -2.38 -4.56 -8.37
CA ARG A 87 -1.89 -4.58 -9.75
C ARG A 87 -2.29 -3.35 -10.58
N MET A 88 -2.39 -2.17 -9.93
CA MET A 88 -2.67 -0.92 -10.66
C MET A 88 -1.47 -0.46 -11.49
N ASN A 89 -0.25 -0.85 -11.09
CA ASN A 89 0.98 -0.49 -11.81
C ASN A 89 1.17 -1.24 -13.13
N ASP A 90 0.51 -2.38 -13.34
CA ASP A 90 0.63 -3.20 -14.56
C ASP A 90 0.39 -2.43 -15.87
N LYS A 91 -0.41 -1.35 -15.80
CA LYS A 91 -0.75 -0.51 -16.97
C LYS A 91 0.22 0.65 -17.20
N VAL A 92 1.18 0.85 -16.30
CA VAL A 92 2.16 1.93 -16.43
C VAL A 92 3.27 1.50 -17.38
N THR A 93 3.56 2.33 -18.37
CA THR A 93 4.59 2.03 -19.38
C THR A 93 5.95 1.77 -18.70
N GLY A 94 6.58 0.67 -19.09
CA GLY A 94 7.88 0.29 -18.57
C GLY A 94 7.86 -0.37 -17.19
N TYR A 95 6.67 -0.67 -16.63
CA TYR A 95 6.56 -1.41 -15.36
C TYR A 95 7.23 -2.77 -15.44
N ARG A 96 8.07 -3.06 -14.46
CA ARG A 96 8.70 -4.37 -14.24
C ARG A 96 8.76 -4.66 -12.75
N HIS A 97 8.63 -5.92 -12.38
CA HIS A 97 8.80 -6.37 -11.01
C HIS A 97 9.62 -7.66 -10.93
N ALA A 98 10.22 -7.88 -9.78
CA ALA A 98 10.79 -9.15 -9.33
C ALA A 98 10.37 -9.37 -7.88
N GLY A 99 10.45 -10.59 -7.38
CA GLY A 99 9.83 -10.98 -6.12
C GLY A 99 8.33 -11.21 -6.28
N ASP A 100 7.58 -11.25 -5.18
CA ASP A 100 6.16 -11.58 -5.22
C ASP A 100 5.32 -10.70 -4.27
N VAL A 101 4.01 -10.68 -4.53
CA VAL A 101 2.99 -10.21 -3.59
C VAL A 101 1.97 -11.34 -3.42
N LEU A 102 1.73 -11.72 -2.19
CA LEU A 102 0.78 -12.77 -1.85
C LEU A 102 -0.47 -12.17 -1.21
N LEU A 103 -1.63 -12.62 -1.65
CA LEU A 103 -2.93 -12.39 -1.00
C LEU A 103 -3.44 -13.75 -0.52
N ASP A 104 -3.67 -13.90 0.77
CA ASP A 104 -4.05 -15.17 1.40
C ASP A 104 -3.07 -16.32 1.03
N GLY A 105 -1.75 -16.04 1.01
CA GLY A 105 -0.68 -16.98 0.67
C GLY A 105 -0.55 -17.32 -0.82
N ARG A 106 -1.36 -16.70 -1.71
CA ARG A 106 -1.32 -16.94 -3.15
C ARG A 106 -0.80 -15.71 -3.91
N SER A 107 0.16 -15.92 -4.81
CA SER A 107 0.69 -14.86 -5.67
C SER A 107 -0.41 -14.16 -6.46
N ILE A 108 -0.43 -12.81 -6.41
CA ILE A 108 -1.36 -11.99 -7.20
C ILE A 108 -1.04 -12.02 -8.70
N TRP A 109 0.14 -12.49 -9.10
CA TRP A 109 0.55 -12.67 -10.50
C TRP A 109 0.41 -14.11 -11.00
N HIS A 110 -0.11 -15.04 -10.16
CA HIS A 110 -0.35 -16.39 -10.63
C HIS A 110 -1.28 -16.39 -11.87
N PRO A 111 -1.00 -17.17 -12.93
CA PRO A 111 -1.76 -17.15 -14.20
C PRO A 111 -3.28 -17.34 -14.05
N GLY A 112 -3.72 -18.02 -12.98
CA GLY A 112 -5.14 -18.22 -12.70
C GLY A 112 -5.81 -17.10 -11.88
N VAL A 113 -5.12 -15.99 -11.60
CA VAL A 113 -5.69 -14.85 -10.88
C VAL A 113 -6.35 -13.89 -11.87
N GLU A 114 -7.67 -13.81 -11.79
CA GLU A 114 -8.46 -12.87 -12.56
C GLU A 114 -8.40 -11.47 -11.90
N LEU A 115 -8.03 -10.46 -12.70
CA LEU A 115 -7.74 -9.11 -12.20
C LEU A 115 -8.95 -8.41 -11.57
N MET A 116 -10.16 -8.66 -12.09
CA MET A 116 -11.38 -8.11 -11.50
C MET A 116 -11.65 -8.70 -10.12
N SER A 117 -11.46 -10.01 -9.95
CA SER A 117 -11.59 -10.70 -8.67
C SER A 117 -10.56 -10.23 -7.66
N LEU A 118 -9.30 -10.02 -8.08
CA LEU A 118 -8.26 -9.43 -7.22
C LEU A 118 -8.68 -8.03 -6.74
N ARG A 119 -9.11 -7.14 -7.65
CA ARG A 119 -9.51 -5.77 -7.33
C ARG A 119 -10.82 -5.65 -6.56
N ARG A 120 -11.65 -6.68 -6.57
CA ARG A 120 -12.77 -6.80 -5.66
C ARG A 120 -12.28 -7.06 -4.24
N LYS A 121 -11.33 -8.01 -4.05
CA LYS A 121 -10.77 -8.33 -2.74
C LYS A 121 -9.90 -7.21 -2.17
N VAL A 122 -9.13 -6.51 -3.04
CA VAL A 122 -8.21 -5.43 -2.67
C VAL A 122 -8.71 -4.13 -3.28
N GLY A 123 -9.64 -3.47 -2.57
CA GLY A 123 -10.22 -2.18 -2.95
C GLY A 123 -9.22 -1.04 -2.81
N MET A 124 -9.49 0.08 -3.48
CA MET A 124 -8.60 1.26 -3.41
C MET A 124 -9.39 2.56 -3.42
N LEU A 125 -8.98 3.48 -2.54
CA LEU A 125 -9.37 4.88 -2.55
C LEU A 125 -8.15 5.72 -2.97
N PHE A 126 -8.35 6.58 -3.97
CA PHE A 126 -7.28 7.42 -4.52
C PHE A 126 -7.19 8.75 -3.78
N GLN A 127 -6.04 9.39 -3.85
CA GLN A 127 -5.76 10.69 -3.25
C GLN A 127 -6.75 11.77 -3.71
N ARG A 128 -7.06 11.82 -5.02
CA ARG A 128 -8.09 12.71 -5.56
C ARG A 128 -9.38 11.94 -5.76
N PRO A 129 -10.53 12.50 -5.34
CA PRO A 129 -11.81 11.89 -5.66
C PRO A 129 -11.96 11.62 -7.15
N ASN A 130 -12.46 10.44 -7.49
CA ASN A 130 -12.66 10.04 -8.88
C ASN A 130 -14.04 9.41 -9.09
N PRO A 131 -15.13 10.13 -8.80
CA PRO A 131 -16.46 9.63 -9.07
C PRO A 131 -16.64 9.39 -10.57
N PHE A 132 -17.38 8.35 -10.93
CA PHE A 132 -17.72 8.08 -12.30
C PHE A 132 -18.79 9.08 -12.82
N PRO A 133 -18.83 9.40 -14.13
CA PRO A 133 -19.82 10.30 -14.72
C PRO A 133 -21.20 9.64 -14.82
N MET A 134 -21.74 9.20 -13.69
CA MET A 134 -23.05 8.56 -13.51
C MET A 134 -23.68 9.08 -12.23
N SER A 135 -24.89 8.66 -11.89
CA SER A 135 -25.57 9.11 -10.65
C SER A 135 -24.81 8.74 -9.38
N ILE A 136 -25.13 9.43 -8.26
CA ILE A 136 -24.61 9.10 -6.92
C ILE A 136 -24.88 7.61 -6.60
N MET A 137 -26.13 7.17 -6.79
CA MET A 137 -26.48 5.76 -6.58
C MET A 137 -25.67 4.82 -7.47
N ASP A 138 -25.57 5.11 -8.77
CA ASP A 138 -24.86 4.24 -9.70
C ASP A 138 -23.36 4.19 -9.40
N ASN A 139 -22.76 5.24 -8.85
CA ASN A 139 -21.39 5.19 -8.35
C ASN A 139 -21.23 4.12 -7.27
N VAL A 140 -22.07 4.15 -6.23
CA VAL A 140 -21.96 3.19 -5.11
C VAL A 140 -22.15 1.76 -5.59
N VAL A 141 -23.16 1.50 -6.42
CA VAL A 141 -23.51 0.13 -6.80
C VAL A 141 -22.83 -0.38 -8.07
N SER A 142 -21.94 0.41 -8.68
CA SER A 142 -21.25 0.04 -9.94
C SER A 142 -20.50 -1.28 -9.84
N GLY A 143 -19.70 -1.46 -8.78
CA GLY A 143 -18.98 -2.69 -8.52
C GLY A 143 -19.90 -3.86 -8.16
N VAL A 144 -20.93 -3.62 -7.36
CA VAL A 144 -21.93 -4.63 -7.00
C VAL A 144 -22.63 -5.21 -8.24
N ARG A 145 -22.97 -4.34 -9.21
CA ARG A 145 -23.53 -4.77 -10.51
C ARG A 145 -22.53 -5.54 -11.34
N ALA A 146 -21.29 -5.02 -11.46
CA ALA A 146 -20.25 -5.64 -12.27
C ALA A 146 -19.93 -7.07 -11.79
N HIS A 147 -19.93 -7.29 -10.49
CA HIS A 147 -19.68 -8.59 -9.86
C HIS A 147 -20.96 -9.43 -9.63
N ARG A 148 -22.14 -8.94 -10.03
CA ARG A 148 -23.43 -9.63 -9.87
C ARG A 148 -23.73 -10.04 -8.41
N MET A 149 -23.33 -9.20 -7.45
CA MET A 149 -23.44 -9.52 -6.01
C MET A 149 -24.87 -9.36 -5.47
N ALA A 150 -25.74 -8.63 -6.14
CA ALA A 150 -27.12 -8.42 -5.73
C ALA A 150 -28.07 -8.30 -6.91
N SER A 151 -29.36 -8.63 -6.65
CA SER A 151 -30.45 -8.36 -7.58
C SER A 151 -30.75 -6.85 -7.68
N ARG A 152 -31.45 -6.43 -8.73
CA ARG A 152 -31.86 -5.03 -8.90
C ARG A 152 -32.57 -4.44 -7.69
N HIS A 153 -33.38 -5.22 -6.99
CA HIS A 153 -34.14 -4.77 -5.81
C HIS A 153 -33.23 -4.53 -4.60
N GLY A 154 -32.13 -5.27 -4.45
CA GLY A 154 -31.17 -5.10 -3.35
C GLY A 154 -30.24 -3.89 -3.49
N LEU A 155 -30.04 -3.38 -4.71
CA LEU A 155 -29.05 -2.33 -4.96
C LEU A 155 -29.34 -1.02 -4.19
N LYS A 156 -30.62 -0.63 -4.04
CA LYS A 156 -30.98 0.57 -3.28
C LYS A 156 -30.63 0.45 -1.79
N ALA A 157 -30.91 -0.72 -1.21
CA ALA A 157 -30.58 -0.99 0.18
C ALA A 157 -29.06 -0.96 0.43
N ILE A 158 -28.27 -1.56 -0.46
CA ILE A 158 -26.80 -1.51 -0.41
C ILE A 158 -26.31 -0.06 -0.53
N ALA A 159 -26.84 0.71 -1.47
CA ALA A 159 -26.45 2.11 -1.62
C ALA A 159 -26.75 2.92 -0.36
N GLN A 160 -27.95 2.76 0.22
CA GLN A 160 -28.33 3.40 1.45
C GLN A 160 -27.40 3.01 2.60
N GLN A 161 -27.19 1.72 2.79
CA GLN A 161 -26.31 1.20 3.85
C GLN A 161 -24.90 1.79 3.76
N ARG A 162 -24.28 1.74 2.58
CA ARG A 162 -22.89 2.23 2.39
C ARG A 162 -22.78 3.75 2.49
N LEU A 163 -23.79 4.49 2.00
CA LEU A 163 -23.83 5.95 2.16
C LEU A 163 -24.06 6.35 3.62
N THR A 164 -24.83 5.59 4.39
CA THR A 164 -25.01 5.79 5.84
C THR A 164 -23.71 5.51 6.58
N GLU A 165 -23.06 4.38 6.27
CA GLU A 165 -21.78 3.96 6.88
C GLU A 165 -20.68 5.02 6.73
N VAL A 166 -20.60 5.68 5.56
CA VAL A 166 -19.62 6.75 5.34
C VAL A 166 -20.14 8.15 5.78
N GLY A 167 -21.31 8.25 6.40
CA GLY A 167 -21.87 9.51 6.87
C GLY A 167 -22.36 10.46 5.76
N LEU A 168 -22.63 9.94 4.55
CA LEU A 168 -23.05 10.77 3.41
C LEU A 168 -24.56 10.72 3.15
N TRP A 169 -25.29 9.78 3.76
CA TRP A 169 -26.71 9.54 3.47
C TRP A 169 -27.59 10.77 3.65
N ASP A 170 -27.47 11.49 4.76
CA ASP A 170 -28.31 12.64 5.08
C ASP A 170 -28.16 13.77 4.06
N ALA A 171 -26.98 13.88 3.44
CA ALA A 171 -26.71 14.88 2.42
C ALA A 171 -27.22 14.52 1.02
N VAL A 172 -27.44 13.22 0.73
CA VAL A 172 -27.71 12.74 -0.64
C VAL A 172 -28.92 11.82 -0.80
N GLY A 173 -29.56 11.39 0.30
CA GLY A 173 -30.64 10.40 0.28
C GLY A 173 -31.80 10.77 -0.65
N ASP A 174 -32.15 12.04 -0.73
CA ASP A 174 -33.25 12.55 -1.58
C ASP A 174 -32.82 12.84 -3.02
N ARG A 175 -31.51 12.82 -3.32
CA ARG A 175 -30.95 13.19 -4.62
C ARG A 175 -29.99 12.15 -5.20
N LEU A 176 -30.24 10.89 -4.96
CA LEU A 176 -29.42 9.76 -5.42
C LEU A 176 -29.23 9.69 -6.96
N LYS A 177 -30.13 10.34 -7.71
CA LYS A 177 -30.05 10.44 -9.19
C LYS A 177 -29.17 11.59 -9.69
N ASP A 178 -28.75 12.48 -8.80
CA ASP A 178 -27.94 13.63 -9.17
C ASP A 178 -26.53 13.20 -9.59
N SER A 179 -25.88 14.13 -10.31
CA SER A 179 -24.47 14.01 -10.67
C SER A 179 -23.59 14.16 -9.42
N PRO A 180 -22.59 13.27 -9.21
CA PRO A 180 -21.67 13.36 -8.08
C PRO A 180 -20.78 14.59 -8.13
N PHE A 181 -20.63 15.24 -9.29
CA PHE A 181 -19.84 16.46 -9.45
C PHE A 181 -20.48 17.71 -8.82
N ARG A 182 -21.72 17.59 -8.32
CA ARG A 182 -22.38 18.62 -7.50
C ARG A 182 -22.02 18.53 -6.01
N LEU A 183 -21.32 17.48 -5.61
CA LEU A 183 -20.86 17.27 -4.24
C LEU A 183 -19.57 18.06 -3.98
N SER A 184 -19.36 18.46 -2.73
CA SER A 184 -18.04 18.99 -2.30
C SER A 184 -16.94 17.96 -2.46
N GLY A 185 -15.67 18.38 -2.45
CA GLY A 185 -14.54 17.46 -2.56
C GLY A 185 -14.56 16.35 -1.49
N GLY A 186 -14.86 16.72 -0.23
CA GLY A 186 -15.00 15.75 0.85
C GLY A 186 -16.16 14.77 0.62
N GLN A 187 -17.31 15.26 0.19
CA GLN A 187 -18.45 14.41 -0.13
C GLN A 187 -18.17 13.47 -1.31
N GLN A 188 -17.43 13.93 -2.32
CA GLN A 188 -16.98 13.07 -3.42
C GLN A 188 -16.02 11.97 -2.93
N GLN A 189 -15.15 12.29 -1.96
CA GLN A 189 -14.25 11.30 -1.36
C GLN A 189 -15.03 10.24 -0.58
N LEU A 190 -16.00 10.67 0.24
CA LEU A 190 -16.91 9.75 0.95
C LEU A 190 -17.71 8.88 -0.02
N LEU A 191 -18.19 9.43 -1.16
CA LEU A 191 -18.86 8.67 -2.20
C LEU A 191 -17.93 7.60 -2.81
N CYS A 192 -16.68 7.96 -3.10
CA CYS A 192 -15.69 7.01 -3.61
C CYS A 192 -15.37 5.91 -2.59
N LEU A 193 -15.35 6.25 -1.30
CA LEU A 193 -15.18 5.29 -0.21
C LEU A 193 -16.40 4.35 -0.10
N ALA A 194 -17.64 4.88 -0.13
CA ALA A 194 -18.85 4.07 -0.17
C ALA A 194 -18.86 3.09 -1.35
N ARG A 195 -18.41 3.53 -2.53
CA ARG A 195 -18.24 2.67 -3.71
C ARG A 195 -17.23 1.56 -3.47
N ALA A 196 -16.08 1.86 -2.84
CA ALA A 196 -15.05 0.87 -2.55
C ALA A 196 -15.52 -0.16 -1.52
N LEU A 197 -16.29 0.26 -0.50
CA LEU A 197 -16.84 -0.62 0.53
C LEU A 197 -18.02 -1.48 0.02
N ALA A 198 -18.74 -1.02 -1.00
CA ALA A 198 -19.93 -1.72 -1.51
C ALA A 198 -19.65 -3.11 -2.09
N ILE A 199 -18.42 -3.39 -2.51
CA ILE A 199 -17.99 -4.69 -3.03
C ILE A 199 -17.41 -5.62 -1.95
N GLU A 200 -17.47 -5.20 -0.68
CA GLU A 200 -17.02 -5.97 0.49
C GLU A 200 -15.57 -6.47 0.32
N PRO A 201 -14.59 -5.57 0.21
CA PRO A 201 -13.20 -5.95 0.07
C PRO A 201 -12.66 -6.60 1.35
N GLN A 202 -11.61 -7.43 1.22
CA GLN A 202 -10.82 -7.95 2.36
C GLN A 202 -9.76 -6.93 2.81
N VAL A 203 -9.21 -6.20 1.84
CA VAL A 203 -8.18 -5.17 2.05
C VAL A 203 -8.62 -3.86 1.40
N LEU A 204 -8.49 -2.76 2.12
CA LEU A 204 -8.73 -1.42 1.59
C LEU A 204 -7.42 -0.62 1.56
N LEU A 205 -7.03 -0.21 0.38
CA LEU A 205 -5.86 0.62 0.13
C LEU A 205 -6.27 2.09 0.08
N LEU A 206 -5.67 2.94 0.90
CA LEU A 206 -5.97 4.36 1.01
C LEU A 206 -4.72 5.18 0.62
N ASP A 207 -4.76 5.85 -0.52
CA ASP A 207 -3.66 6.70 -1.01
C ASP A 207 -3.94 8.15 -0.60
N GLU A 208 -3.36 8.61 0.50
CA GLU A 208 -3.53 9.96 1.06
C GLU A 208 -5.00 10.43 1.12
N PRO A 209 -5.90 9.70 1.79
CA PRO A 209 -7.36 9.85 1.65
C PRO A 209 -7.91 11.20 2.11
N THR A 210 -7.13 11.98 2.87
CA THR A 210 -7.55 13.23 3.49
C THR A 210 -6.75 14.46 3.05
N SER A 211 -5.79 14.30 2.13
CA SER A 211 -4.83 15.35 1.76
C SER A 211 -5.45 16.62 1.15
N SER A 212 -6.67 16.53 0.65
CA SER A 212 -7.40 17.65 0.02
C SER A 212 -8.68 18.01 0.76
N LEU A 213 -8.82 17.60 2.03
CA LEU A 213 -10.02 17.76 2.82
C LEU A 213 -9.83 18.81 3.92
N ASP A 214 -10.92 19.42 4.33
CA ASP A 214 -10.96 20.25 5.52
C ASP A 214 -10.82 19.39 6.81
N PRO A 215 -10.52 20.00 7.96
CA PRO A 215 -10.32 19.26 9.21
C PRO A 215 -11.51 18.40 9.63
N VAL A 216 -12.75 18.86 9.43
CA VAL A 216 -13.96 18.13 9.84
C VAL A 216 -14.16 16.89 8.99
N ALA A 217 -14.00 17.00 7.68
CA ALA A 217 -14.06 15.86 6.77
C ALA A 217 -12.89 14.87 7.02
N THR A 218 -11.71 15.38 7.39
CA THR A 218 -10.55 14.57 7.79
C THR A 218 -10.88 13.73 9.02
N GLU A 219 -11.39 14.36 10.08
CA GLU A 219 -11.77 13.67 11.32
C GLU A 219 -12.81 12.57 11.07
N SER A 220 -13.82 12.89 10.24
CA SER A 220 -14.86 11.92 9.87
C SER A 220 -14.29 10.69 9.18
N ILE A 221 -13.34 10.86 8.24
CA ILE A 221 -12.69 9.74 7.56
C ILE A 221 -11.78 8.95 8.51
N GLU A 222 -11.03 9.62 9.40
CA GLU A 222 -10.19 8.96 10.40
C GLU A 222 -11.02 8.10 11.35
N ALA A 223 -12.14 8.65 11.86
CA ALA A 223 -13.07 7.91 12.71
C ALA A 223 -13.65 6.69 11.98
N LEU A 224 -14.06 6.87 10.71
CA LEU A 224 -14.57 5.78 9.90
C LEU A 224 -13.53 4.67 9.70
N ILE A 225 -12.27 5.00 9.35
CA ILE A 225 -11.21 4.01 9.20
C ILE A 225 -11.09 3.14 10.46
N ARG A 226 -11.15 3.73 11.65
CA ARG A 226 -11.10 2.99 12.92
C ARG A 226 -12.31 2.09 13.16
N THR A 227 -13.48 2.42 12.62
CA THR A 227 -14.69 1.57 12.73
C THR A 227 -14.70 0.38 11.76
N LEU A 228 -13.94 0.47 10.66
CA LEU A 228 -13.86 -0.61 9.66
C LEU A 228 -13.05 -1.82 10.15
N VAL A 229 -12.09 -1.61 11.03
CA VAL A 229 -11.33 -2.70 11.65
C VAL A 229 -12.09 -3.25 12.87
N PRO A 230 -11.96 -4.55 13.21
CA PRO A 230 -11.11 -5.57 12.60
C PRO A 230 -11.71 -6.31 11.39
N GLN A 231 -12.90 -5.94 10.91
CA GLN A 231 -13.58 -6.64 9.80
C GLN A 231 -12.87 -6.42 8.46
N LEU A 232 -12.10 -5.36 8.34
CA LEU A 232 -11.40 -4.97 7.13
C LEU A 232 -9.92 -4.68 7.44
N THR A 233 -9.02 -5.20 6.63
CA THR A 233 -7.59 -4.84 6.69
C THR A 233 -7.38 -3.53 5.93
N VAL A 234 -6.69 -2.56 6.52
CA VAL A 234 -6.47 -1.25 5.90
C VAL A 234 -4.97 -0.98 5.73
N VAL A 235 -4.58 -0.55 4.54
CA VAL A 235 -3.23 0.00 4.28
C VAL A 235 -3.38 1.46 3.85
N ILE A 236 -2.82 2.38 4.62
CA ILE A 236 -2.93 3.82 4.37
C ILE A 236 -1.57 4.43 4.06
N VAL A 237 -1.47 5.18 2.96
CA VAL A 237 -0.36 6.09 2.71
C VAL A 237 -0.76 7.47 3.24
N THR A 238 0.09 8.07 4.04
CA THR A 238 -0.05 9.45 4.47
C THR A 238 1.32 10.10 4.68
N HIS A 239 1.40 11.41 4.47
CA HIS A 239 2.54 12.22 4.86
C HIS A 239 2.30 12.95 6.20
N ASN A 240 1.10 12.84 6.77
CA ASN A 240 0.74 13.44 8.05
C ASN A 240 1.05 12.45 9.19
N LEU A 241 2.15 12.70 9.90
CA LEU A 241 2.61 11.87 11.01
C LEU A 241 1.58 11.79 12.15
N ALA A 242 0.90 12.91 12.44
CA ALA A 242 -0.12 12.95 13.49
C ALA A 242 -1.33 12.07 13.10
N GLN A 243 -1.74 12.08 11.83
CA GLN A 243 -2.77 11.17 11.32
C GLN A 243 -2.34 9.71 11.47
N ALA A 244 -1.15 9.35 10.97
CA ALA A 244 -0.66 7.98 11.09
C ALA A 244 -0.69 7.49 12.55
N ARG A 245 -0.22 8.32 13.49
CA ARG A 245 -0.22 8.01 14.93
C ARG A 245 -1.62 7.77 15.50
N ARG A 246 -2.64 8.50 14.99
CA ARG A 246 -4.02 8.35 15.47
C ARG A 246 -4.75 7.13 14.90
N VAL A 247 -4.51 6.82 13.62
CA VAL A 247 -5.35 5.85 12.91
C VAL A 247 -4.72 4.49 12.72
N SER A 248 -3.38 4.34 12.80
CA SER A 248 -2.73 3.07 12.51
C SER A 248 -2.33 2.29 13.74
N ASP A 249 -2.38 0.98 13.62
CA ASP A 249 -1.90 -0.01 14.59
C ASP A 249 -0.44 -0.38 14.28
N ARG A 250 -0.09 -0.42 12.99
CA ARG A 250 1.23 -0.74 12.47
C ARG A 250 1.74 0.38 11.60
N THR A 251 3.05 0.61 11.63
CA THR A 251 3.73 1.61 10.80
C THR A 251 4.89 0.99 10.04
N VAL A 252 5.01 1.36 8.78
CA VAL A 252 6.08 0.98 7.86
C VAL A 252 6.74 2.26 7.37
N PHE A 253 8.03 2.41 7.61
CA PHE A 253 8.81 3.54 7.10
C PHE A 253 9.60 3.14 5.86
N LEU A 254 9.35 3.85 4.77
CA LEU A 254 10.01 3.69 3.48
C LEU A 254 10.88 4.90 3.18
N ASN A 255 12.14 4.67 2.82
CA ASN A 255 13.03 5.72 2.31
C ASN A 255 13.78 5.24 1.08
N GLN A 256 13.84 6.08 0.03
CA GLN A 256 14.55 5.80 -1.23
C GLN A 256 14.27 4.41 -1.81
N GLY A 257 13.02 3.98 -1.77
CA GLY A 257 12.59 2.68 -2.30
C GLY A 257 12.94 1.47 -1.43
N ARG A 258 13.45 1.67 -0.22
CA ARG A 258 13.77 0.60 0.74
C ARG A 258 12.80 0.65 1.93
N LEU A 259 12.47 -0.49 2.47
CA LEU A 259 11.85 -0.60 3.78
C LEU A 259 12.95 -0.42 4.83
N VAL A 260 12.89 0.66 5.59
CA VAL A 260 13.86 0.99 6.64
C VAL A 260 13.45 0.35 7.95
N GLU A 261 12.22 0.59 8.37
CA GLU A 261 11.70 0.07 9.65
C GLU A 261 10.21 -0.24 9.53
N HIS A 262 9.75 -1.25 10.25
CA HIS A 262 8.33 -1.53 10.44
C HIS A 262 8.06 -2.13 11.81
N GLY A 263 6.90 -1.82 12.37
CA GLY A 263 6.58 -2.29 13.71
C GLY A 263 5.22 -1.80 14.20
N ASP A 264 4.99 -1.98 15.49
CA ASP A 264 3.89 -1.33 16.19
C ASP A 264 4.02 0.19 16.08
N THR A 265 2.90 0.88 15.83
CA THR A 265 2.92 2.34 15.60
C THR A 265 3.50 3.09 16.78
N GLN A 266 3.11 2.74 18.01
CA GLN A 266 3.63 3.41 19.17
C GLN A 266 5.16 3.23 19.29
N GLN A 267 5.66 2.02 19.07
CA GLN A 267 7.10 1.75 19.10
C GLN A 267 7.87 2.54 18.04
N VAL A 268 7.40 2.52 16.78
CA VAL A 268 8.08 3.22 15.67
C VAL A 268 8.13 4.73 15.90
N PHE A 269 7.11 5.31 16.56
CA PHE A 269 7.07 6.74 16.83
C PHE A 269 7.79 7.16 18.10
N GLU A 270 7.82 6.34 19.15
CA GLU A 270 8.38 6.69 20.46
C GLU A 270 9.80 6.13 20.67
N HIS A 271 10.07 4.98 20.09
CA HIS A 271 11.33 4.25 20.24
C HIS A 271 11.80 3.66 18.90
N PRO A 272 11.98 4.48 17.85
CA PRO A 272 12.45 4.00 16.55
C PRO A 272 13.81 3.30 16.71
N ALA A 273 13.95 2.15 16.04
CA ALA A 273 15.18 1.37 16.06
C ALA A 273 16.23 1.93 15.07
N GLU A 274 15.76 2.58 14.00
CA GLU A 274 16.59 3.11 12.94
C GLU A 274 16.72 4.63 13.04
N GLU A 275 17.94 5.15 12.90
CA GLU A 275 18.22 6.59 12.97
C GLU A 275 17.47 7.38 11.89
N GLU A 276 17.34 6.82 10.68
CA GLU A 276 16.56 7.42 9.60
C GLU A 276 15.09 7.60 10.01
N THR A 277 14.51 6.62 10.68
CA THR A 277 13.13 6.69 11.22
C THR A 277 13.02 7.75 12.30
N ALA A 278 13.98 7.77 13.25
CA ALA A 278 14.01 8.75 14.34
C ALA A 278 14.04 10.19 13.82
N HIS A 279 14.86 10.45 12.80
CA HIS A 279 14.92 11.76 12.14
C HIS A 279 13.60 12.12 11.46
N TYR A 280 12.98 11.17 10.77
CA TYR A 280 11.72 11.41 10.05
C TYR A 280 10.57 11.71 11.00
N VAL A 281 10.34 10.86 12.01
CA VAL A 281 9.24 11.06 12.96
C VAL A 281 9.47 12.25 13.88
N GLY A 282 10.73 12.63 14.12
CA GLY A 282 11.13 13.83 14.86
C GLY A 282 11.05 15.14 14.06
N GLY A 283 10.60 15.10 12.81
CA GLY A 283 10.47 16.30 11.95
C GLY A 283 11.80 16.90 11.49
N ARG A 284 12.89 16.16 11.53
CA ARG A 284 14.25 16.61 11.15
C ARG A 284 14.66 16.17 9.75
N PHE A 285 13.71 15.70 8.97
CA PHE A 285 13.92 15.24 7.60
C PHE A 285 13.69 16.41 6.64
N GLY A 286 14.75 16.98 6.10
CA GLY A 286 14.75 18.09 5.13
C GLY A 286 16.05 18.15 4.37
#